data_f84fe1cbe6f78827f621850663668023
#
_entry.id   f84fe1cbe6f78827f621850663668023
#
_cell.length_a   1.000
_cell.length_b   1.000
_cell.length_c   1.000
_cell.angle_alpha   90.00
_cell.angle_beta   90.00
_cell.angle_gamma   90.00
#
_symmetry.space_group_name_H-M   'P 1'
#
loop_
_entity.id
_entity.type
_entity.pdbx_description
1 polymer ?
#
loop_
_entity_poly.entity_id
_entity_poly.type
_entity_poly.pdbx_seq_one_letter_code
_entity_poly.pdbx_strand_id
1 'polypeptide(L)'
;MAAPERWDEACFAVPAVRALMAAGMAVGVVCPADQRGFWESLNGLAVMDFSPNSKPKVVAARLSGTWEASLAWEAGVAAEVFKIAGIPRRLGIAERKLSKLLTHPLEVRAGPLEHRVRHYLAAVELLGVATERAEFFAPADLSIRPVDGSVLLCPGTDFGPSHEWEIERWVELGLKLQDAGKSVSVAVEAGERGLGRMLSARLGEGVEIFPWSLGGEAWPLLANYAVVIAADGSLPHLAAHAGATCVTLFGPNDPAWKRPLGRRHAVVRHHVECAPCLLAKCPLDRRCQVELETERVWRSVADKLV
;
A
#
# COMPACT_ATOMS: atom_id res chain seq x y z
N MET A 1 -6.84 -17.59 1.95
CA MET A 1 -6.59 -16.77 0.75
C MET A 1 -5.11 -16.42 0.61
N ALA A 2 -4.62 -16.14 -0.59
CA ALA A 2 -3.28 -15.60 -0.81
C ALA A 2 -3.28 -14.10 -0.53
N ALA A 3 -2.32 -13.61 0.26
CA ALA A 3 -2.05 -12.18 0.33
C ALA A 3 -1.38 -11.72 -0.97
N PRO A 4 -1.69 -10.51 -1.47
CA PRO A 4 -0.85 -9.89 -2.49
C PRO A 4 0.57 -9.65 -1.94
N GLU A 5 1.59 -9.90 -2.77
CA GLU A 5 2.99 -9.75 -2.32
C GLU A 5 3.40 -8.28 -2.17
N ARG A 6 2.80 -7.37 -2.94
CA ARG A 6 3.07 -5.94 -2.86
C ARG A 6 2.22 -5.29 -1.78
N TRP A 7 2.80 -4.33 -1.06
CA TRP A 7 2.15 -3.65 0.05
C TRP A 7 0.96 -2.77 -0.35
N ASP A 8 1.04 -2.04 -1.47
CA ASP A 8 -0.09 -1.27 -1.98
C ASP A 8 -1.28 -2.18 -2.32
N GLU A 9 -1.00 -3.31 -2.99
CA GLU A 9 -2.01 -4.30 -3.34
C GLU A 9 -2.58 -5.02 -2.10
N ALA A 10 -1.76 -5.27 -1.07
CA ALA A 10 -2.23 -5.79 0.21
C ALA A 10 -3.24 -4.85 0.86
N CYS A 11 -2.97 -3.54 0.87
CA CYS A 11 -3.92 -2.53 1.35
C CYS A 11 -5.22 -2.51 0.54
N PHE A 12 -5.16 -2.68 -0.78
CA PHE A 12 -6.36 -2.75 -1.62
C PHE A 12 -7.17 -4.03 -1.43
N ALA A 13 -6.54 -5.12 -0.99
CA ALA A 13 -7.23 -6.38 -0.72
C ALA A 13 -8.01 -6.36 0.61
N VAL A 14 -7.65 -5.52 1.58
CA VAL A 14 -8.29 -5.46 2.90
C VAL A 14 -9.82 -5.34 2.84
N PRO A 15 -10.44 -4.45 2.04
CA PRO A 15 -11.90 -4.37 1.97
C PRO A 15 -12.56 -5.69 1.53
N ALA A 16 -11.96 -6.41 0.59
CA ALA A 16 -12.46 -7.72 0.14
C ALA A 16 -12.35 -8.77 1.24
N VAL A 17 -11.24 -8.77 2.01
CA VAL A 17 -11.07 -9.67 3.16
C VAL A 17 -12.12 -9.42 4.23
N ARG A 18 -12.32 -8.15 4.60
CA ARG A 18 -13.35 -7.75 5.56
C ARG A 18 -14.76 -8.13 5.11
N ALA A 19 -15.04 -8.00 3.80
CA ALA A 19 -16.33 -8.43 3.25
C ALA A 19 -16.56 -9.95 3.38
N LEU A 20 -15.54 -10.77 3.11
CA LEU A 20 -15.60 -12.23 3.31
C LEU A 20 -15.85 -12.59 4.78
N MET A 21 -15.14 -11.94 5.71
CA MET A 21 -15.32 -12.16 7.15
C MET A 21 -16.71 -11.73 7.60
N ALA A 22 -17.22 -10.59 7.14
CA ALA A 22 -18.56 -10.09 7.45
C ALA A 22 -19.67 -10.96 6.87
N ALA A 23 -19.39 -11.72 5.83
CA ALA A 23 -20.29 -12.75 5.28
C ALA A 23 -20.29 -14.06 6.11
N GLY A 24 -19.60 -14.08 7.25
CA GLY A 24 -19.54 -15.23 8.16
C GLY A 24 -18.58 -16.33 7.73
N MET A 25 -17.70 -16.06 6.79
CA MET A 25 -16.68 -17.02 6.36
C MET A 25 -15.51 -17.06 7.35
N ALA A 26 -15.04 -18.27 7.70
CA ALA A 26 -13.76 -18.44 8.40
C ALA A 26 -12.62 -18.20 7.40
N VAL A 27 -11.95 -17.07 7.52
CA VAL A 27 -10.90 -16.64 6.58
C VAL A 27 -9.52 -16.87 7.16
N GLY A 28 -8.62 -17.48 6.36
CA GLY A 28 -7.20 -17.55 6.64
C GLY A 28 -6.39 -16.91 5.51
N VAL A 29 -5.27 -16.28 5.85
CA VAL A 29 -4.36 -15.63 4.91
C VAL A 29 -2.99 -16.31 4.94
N VAL A 30 -2.47 -16.61 3.75
CA VAL A 30 -1.09 -17.03 3.53
C VAL A 30 -0.35 -15.83 2.94
N CYS A 31 0.63 -15.28 3.65
CA CYS A 31 1.29 -14.01 3.32
C CYS A 31 2.82 -14.08 3.40
N PRO A 32 3.56 -13.16 2.75
CA PRO A 32 4.96 -12.93 3.05
C PRO A 32 5.18 -12.63 4.53
N ALA A 33 6.33 -13.06 5.08
CA ALA A 33 6.61 -12.96 6.52
C ALA A 33 6.62 -11.50 7.03
N ASP A 34 7.04 -10.57 6.20
CA ASP A 34 7.04 -9.14 6.49
C ASP A 34 5.63 -8.52 6.57
N GLN A 35 4.63 -9.16 5.97
CA GLN A 35 3.22 -8.73 6.04
C GLN A 35 2.44 -9.36 7.21
N ARG A 36 3.05 -10.25 8.01
CA ARG A 36 2.35 -10.98 9.05
C ARG A 36 1.58 -10.06 10.00
N GLY A 37 2.26 -9.10 10.64
CA GLY A 37 1.64 -8.17 11.60
C GLY A 37 0.55 -7.29 10.97
N PHE A 38 0.67 -6.98 9.67
CA PHE A 38 -0.37 -6.26 8.93
C PHE A 38 -1.67 -7.08 8.84
N TRP A 39 -1.59 -8.35 8.46
CA TRP A 39 -2.76 -9.20 8.36
C TRP A 39 -3.34 -9.61 9.72
N GLU A 40 -2.50 -9.78 10.75
CA GLU A 40 -2.93 -10.03 12.13
C GLU A 40 -3.70 -8.86 12.74
N SER A 41 -3.53 -7.62 12.22
CA SER A 41 -4.32 -6.46 12.63
C SER A 41 -5.81 -6.57 12.27
N LEU A 42 -6.17 -7.48 11.37
CA LEU A 42 -7.55 -7.81 11.05
C LEU A 42 -8.06 -8.88 12.03
N ASN A 43 -8.66 -8.44 13.14
CA ASN A 43 -9.16 -9.32 14.18
C ASN A 43 -10.01 -10.48 13.65
N GLY A 44 -9.71 -11.70 14.08
CA GLY A 44 -10.44 -12.91 13.67
C GLY A 44 -9.89 -13.58 12.40
N LEU A 45 -8.82 -13.05 11.80
CA LEU A 45 -8.14 -13.64 10.64
C LEU A 45 -7.08 -14.64 11.08
N ALA A 46 -7.08 -15.85 10.56
CA ALA A 46 -5.99 -16.79 10.73
C ALA A 46 -4.84 -16.43 9.78
N VAL A 47 -3.61 -16.23 10.29
CA VAL A 47 -2.47 -15.81 9.47
C VAL A 47 -1.39 -16.87 9.48
N MET A 48 -0.92 -17.25 8.29
CA MET A 48 0.24 -18.09 8.07
C MET A 48 1.22 -17.37 7.15
N ASP A 49 2.42 -17.15 7.61
CA ASP A 49 3.48 -16.48 6.87
C ASP A 49 4.46 -17.45 6.20
N PHE A 50 5.17 -16.94 5.20
CA PHE A 50 6.29 -17.61 4.56
C PHE A 50 7.44 -16.62 4.29
N SER A 51 8.67 -17.10 4.41
CA SER A 51 9.86 -16.32 4.06
C SER A 51 10.05 -16.27 2.53
N PRO A 52 10.69 -15.23 1.97
CA PRO A 52 10.84 -15.04 0.53
C PRO A 52 11.42 -16.23 -0.25
N ASN A 53 12.31 -17.00 0.42
CA ASN A 53 12.98 -18.17 -0.17
C ASN A 53 12.30 -19.51 0.17
N SER A 54 11.12 -19.48 0.77
CA SER A 54 10.42 -20.70 1.18
C SER A 54 9.96 -21.51 -0.03
N LYS A 55 10.25 -22.80 -0.02
CA LYS A 55 9.71 -23.72 -1.04
C LYS A 55 8.22 -23.94 -0.78
N PRO A 56 7.34 -23.84 -1.79
CA PRO A 56 5.88 -23.98 -1.61
C PRO A 56 5.48 -25.31 -0.90
N LYS A 57 6.21 -26.41 -1.13
CA LYS A 57 5.98 -27.69 -0.43
C LYS A 57 6.18 -27.61 1.09
N VAL A 58 7.18 -26.86 1.53
CA VAL A 58 7.45 -26.69 2.98
C VAL A 58 6.36 -25.84 3.62
N VAL A 59 5.92 -24.79 2.93
CA VAL A 59 4.83 -23.94 3.41
C VAL A 59 3.51 -24.71 3.44
N ALA A 60 3.22 -25.50 2.38
CA ALA A 60 2.01 -26.32 2.31
C ALA A 60 1.91 -27.35 3.46
N ALA A 61 3.03 -27.92 3.88
CA ALA A 61 3.07 -28.86 5.02
C ALA A 61 2.71 -28.19 6.37
N ARG A 62 2.83 -26.87 6.46
CA ARG A 62 2.45 -26.08 7.67
C ARG A 62 0.98 -25.66 7.63
N LEU A 63 0.32 -25.76 6.48
CA LEU A 63 -1.09 -25.39 6.33
C LEU A 63 -1.96 -26.38 7.08
N SER A 64 -2.34 -26.03 8.31
CA SER A 64 -3.17 -26.85 9.17
C SER A 64 -4.67 -26.66 8.89
N GLY A 65 -5.46 -27.68 9.22
CA GLY A 65 -6.91 -27.64 9.08
C GLY A 65 -7.40 -28.06 7.69
N THR A 66 -8.71 -28.22 7.59
CA THR A 66 -9.41 -28.52 6.34
C THR A 66 -10.00 -27.23 5.76
N TRP A 67 -9.50 -26.84 4.59
CA TRP A 67 -9.98 -25.68 3.87
C TRP A 67 -10.84 -26.11 2.69
N GLU A 68 -12.07 -25.64 2.64
CA GLU A 68 -13.02 -25.98 1.56
C GLU A 68 -12.66 -25.28 0.25
N ALA A 69 -12.12 -24.06 0.35
CA ALA A 69 -11.75 -23.25 -0.80
C ALA A 69 -10.52 -22.38 -0.51
N SER A 70 -9.87 -21.96 -1.56
CA SER A 70 -8.85 -20.91 -1.52
C SER A 70 -9.12 -19.85 -2.58
N LEU A 71 -8.68 -18.62 -2.33
CA LEU A 71 -8.78 -17.49 -3.26
C LEU A 71 -7.39 -16.90 -3.48
N ALA A 72 -6.98 -16.76 -4.74
CA ALA A 72 -5.72 -16.13 -5.12
C ALA A 72 -5.96 -14.99 -6.11
N TRP A 73 -5.27 -13.88 -5.93
CA TRP A 73 -5.37 -12.69 -6.76
C TRP A 73 -4.35 -12.68 -7.89
N GLU A 74 -3.22 -13.32 -7.65
CA GLU A 74 -2.06 -13.39 -8.55
C GLU A 74 -1.34 -14.74 -8.40
N ALA A 75 -0.48 -15.06 -9.36
CA ALA A 75 0.39 -16.23 -9.26
C ALA A 75 1.55 -15.93 -8.32
N GLY A 76 1.83 -16.83 -7.39
CA GLY A 76 2.89 -16.68 -6.40
C GLY A 76 2.96 -17.90 -5.48
N VAL A 77 3.82 -17.82 -4.46
CA VAL A 77 4.05 -18.92 -3.51
C VAL A 77 2.75 -19.39 -2.86
N ALA A 78 1.90 -18.50 -2.39
CA ALA A 78 0.65 -18.84 -1.73
C ALA A 78 -0.32 -19.63 -2.65
N ALA A 79 -0.44 -19.25 -3.92
CA ALA A 79 -1.27 -19.95 -4.88
C ALA A 79 -0.75 -21.37 -5.17
N GLU A 80 0.57 -21.55 -5.24
CA GLU A 80 1.21 -22.87 -5.36
C GLU A 80 0.99 -23.73 -4.12
N VAL A 81 1.08 -23.12 -2.92
CA VAL A 81 0.79 -23.76 -1.63
C VAL A 81 -0.61 -24.37 -1.62
N PHE A 82 -1.62 -23.65 -2.08
CA PHE A 82 -3.00 -24.13 -2.12
C PHE A 82 -3.17 -25.35 -3.02
N LYS A 83 -2.46 -25.38 -4.16
CA LYS A 83 -2.47 -26.52 -5.07
C LYS A 83 -1.79 -27.74 -4.45
N ILE A 84 -0.62 -27.55 -3.83
CA ILE A 84 0.15 -28.62 -3.20
C ILE A 84 -0.58 -29.19 -1.98
N ALA A 85 -1.22 -28.33 -1.19
CA ALA A 85 -2.04 -28.73 -0.04
C ALA A 85 -3.35 -29.44 -0.41
N GLY A 86 -3.65 -29.54 -1.72
CA GLY A 86 -4.82 -30.26 -2.21
C GLY A 86 -6.16 -29.59 -1.91
N ILE A 87 -6.19 -28.26 -1.72
CA ILE A 87 -7.45 -27.54 -1.51
C ILE A 87 -8.37 -27.76 -2.71
N PRO A 88 -9.60 -28.28 -2.49
CA PRO A 88 -10.42 -28.78 -3.60
C PRO A 88 -10.93 -27.66 -4.52
N ARG A 89 -11.38 -26.54 -3.97
CA ARG A 89 -11.86 -25.38 -4.71
C ARG A 89 -10.82 -24.27 -4.67
N ARG A 90 -10.04 -24.10 -5.73
CA ARG A 90 -9.04 -23.04 -5.86
C ARG A 90 -9.55 -22.00 -6.83
N LEU A 91 -10.10 -20.93 -6.26
CA LEU A 91 -10.64 -19.79 -6.97
C LEU A 91 -9.53 -18.73 -7.18
N GLY A 92 -9.67 -17.92 -8.20
CA GLY A 92 -8.77 -16.80 -8.42
C GLY A 92 -9.04 -16.12 -9.76
N ILE A 93 -8.42 -14.96 -9.94
CA ILE A 93 -8.60 -14.14 -11.14
C ILE A 93 -7.98 -14.86 -12.34
N ALA A 94 -8.71 -14.92 -13.45
CA ALA A 94 -8.32 -15.63 -14.65
C ALA A 94 -7.12 -14.96 -15.37
N GLU A 95 -5.92 -15.13 -14.83
CA GLU A 95 -4.67 -14.70 -15.45
C GLU A 95 -3.85 -15.90 -15.95
N ARG A 96 -3.10 -15.73 -17.04
CA ARG A 96 -2.37 -16.79 -17.75
C ARG A 96 -1.52 -17.69 -16.83
N LYS A 97 -0.81 -17.12 -15.85
CA LYS A 97 0.05 -17.89 -14.94
C LYS A 97 -0.77 -18.51 -13.81
N LEU A 98 -1.69 -17.76 -13.22
CA LEU A 98 -2.52 -18.19 -12.11
C LEU A 98 -3.51 -19.28 -12.51
N SER A 99 -4.12 -19.20 -13.69
CA SER A 99 -5.12 -20.16 -14.18
C SER A 99 -4.65 -21.63 -14.15
N LYS A 100 -3.34 -21.87 -14.24
CA LYS A 100 -2.74 -23.23 -14.12
C LYS A 100 -2.79 -23.82 -12.71
N LEU A 101 -3.03 -22.97 -11.71
CA LEU A 101 -3.10 -23.34 -10.30
C LEU A 101 -4.54 -23.44 -9.79
N LEU A 102 -5.50 -22.90 -10.54
CA LEU A 102 -6.91 -22.81 -10.19
C LEU A 102 -7.72 -24.04 -10.61
N THR A 103 -8.83 -24.26 -9.93
CA THR A 103 -9.91 -25.15 -10.37
C THR A 103 -11.16 -24.36 -10.82
N HIS A 104 -11.29 -23.12 -10.35
CA HIS A 104 -12.41 -22.21 -10.63
C HIS A 104 -11.87 -20.81 -10.95
N PRO A 105 -11.45 -20.54 -12.19
CA PRO A 105 -11.05 -19.20 -12.58
C PRO A 105 -12.23 -18.24 -12.55
N LEU A 106 -12.00 -17.03 -12.02
CA LEU A 106 -12.97 -15.95 -11.93
C LEU A 106 -12.70 -14.94 -13.05
N GLU A 107 -13.68 -14.69 -13.88
CA GLU A 107 -13.63 -13.69 -14.94
C GLU A 107 -13.93 -12.29 -14.35
N VAL A 108 -12.92 -11.70 -13.72
CA VAL A 108 -13.02 -10.34 -13.17
C VAL A 108 -12.80 -9.32 -14.28
N ARG A 109 -13.79 -8.46 -14.49
CA ARG A 109 -13.69 -7.34 -15.43
C ARG A 109 -13.67 -6.05 -14.62
N ALA A 110 -12.48 -5.52 -14.37
CA ALA A 110 -12.31 -4.15 -13.87
C ALA A 110 -12.18 -3.19 -15.05
N GLY A 111 -12.90 -2.09 -15.01
CA GLY A 111 -12.79 -1.05 -16.02
C GLY A 111 -11.42 -0.35 -15.95
N PRO A 112 -10.91 0.17 -17.09
CA PRO A 112 -9.58 0.79 -17.15
C PRO A 112 -9.46 2.08 -16.32
N LEU A 113 -10.59 2.66 -15.89
CA LEU A 113 -10.63 3.87 -15.08
C LEU A 113 -11.09 3.61 -13.63
N GLU A 114 -11.30 2.33 -13.28
CA GLU A 114 -11.72 1.97 -11.94
C GLU A 114 -10.52 1.88 -11.00
N HIS A 115 -10.75 2.29 -9.76
CA HIS A 115 -9.74 2.16 -8.72
C HIS A 115 -9.34 0.69 -8.50
N ARG A 116 -8.06 0.42 -8.28
CA ARG A 116 -7.50 -0.93 -8.13
C ARG A 116 -8.21 -1.80 -7.09
N VAL A 117 -8.77 -1.21 -6.03
CA VAL A 117 -9.61 -1.92 -5.05
C VAL A 117 -10.75 -2.71 -5.69
N ARG A 118 -11.32 -2.21 -6.81
CA ARG A 118 -12.43 -2.88 -7.51
C ARG A 118 -12.05 -4.26 -8.05
N HIS A 119 -10.78 -4.45 -8.38
CA HIS A 119 -10.25 -5.74 -8.80
C HIS A 119 -10.44 -6.82 -7.72
N TYR A 120 -10.23 -6.46 -6.45
CA TYR A 120 -10.41 -7.35 -5.30
C TYR A 120 -11.88 -7.52 -4.94
N LEU A 121 -12.63 -6.44 -4.90
CA LEU A 121 -14.06 -6.48 -4.57
C LEU A 121 -14.85 -7.27 -5.61
N ALA A 122 -14.63 -7.04 -6.90
CA ALA A 122 -15.32 -7.76 -7.97
C ALA A 122 -15.09 -9.28 -7.90
N ALA A 123 -13.90 -9.72 -7.48
CA ALA A 123 -13.63 -11.15 -7.30
C ALA A 123 -14.50 -11.77 -6.19
N VAL A 124 -14.69 -11.07 -5.07
CA VAL A 124 -15.54 -11.60 -3.96
C VAL A 124 -17.03 -11.39 -4.23
N GLU A 125 -17.42 -10.39 -5.01
CA GLU A 125 -18.79 -10.21 -5.50
C GLU A 125 -19.24 -11.39 -6.38
N LEU A 126 -18.34 -11.96 -7.19
CA LEU A 126 -18.59 -13.18 -7.94
C LEU A 126 -18.85 -14.42 -7.04
N LEU A 127 -18.49 -14.35 -5.77
CA LEU A 127 -18.78 -15.37 -4.75
C LEU A 127 -20.10 -15.10 -4.01
N GLY A 128 -20.86 -14.08 -4.41
CA GLY A 128 -22.12 -13.69 -3.79
C GLY A 128 -21.95 -12.84 -2.52
N VAL A 129 -20.77 -12.24 -2.29
CA VAL A 129 -20.48 -11.43 -1.10
C VAL A 129 -20.76 -9.96 -1.39
N ALA A 130 -21.53 -9.32 -0.53
CA ALA A 130 -21.79 -7.87 -0.59
C ALA A 130 -20.56 -7.08 -0.16
N THR A 131 -20.17 -6.06 -0.93
CA THR A 131 -18.93 -5.30 -0.74
C THR A 131 -19.14 -3.80 -0.49
N GLU A 132 -20.37 -3.32 -0.45
CA GLU A 132 -20.72 -1.89 -0.49
C GLU A 132 -20.70 -1.19 0.89
N ARG A 133 -20.24 -1.86 1.95
CA ARG A 133 -20.24 -1.31 3.31
C ARG A 133 -19.02 -0.41 3.54
N ALA A 134 -19.29 0.82 4.02
CA ALA A 134 -18.25 1.83 4.25
C ALA A 134 -17.19 1.37 5.27
N GLU A 135 -17.57 0.56 6.26
CA GLU A 135 -16.67 0.02 7.29
C GLU A 135 -15.55 -0.87 6.74
N PHE A 136 -15.74 -1.49 5.58
CA PHE A 136 -14.69 -2.29 4.95
C PHE A 136 -13.48 -1.45 4.54
N PHE A 137 -13.70 -0.16 4.30
CA PHE A 137 -12.69 0.81 3.89
C PHE A 137 -12.10 1.61 5.06
N ALA A 138 -12.50 1.32 6.29
CA ALA A 138 -11.97 1.99 7.47
C ALA A 138 -10.48 1.67 7.66
N PRO A 139 -9.70 2.59 8.24
CA PRO A 139 -8.34 2.29 8.71
C PRO A 139 -8.32 1.12 9.69
N ALA A 140 -7.14 0.60 9.99
CA ALA A 140 -6.95 -0.32 11.10
C ALA A 140 -7.26 0.39 12.43
N ASP A 141 -7.86 -0.34 13.36
CA ASP A 141 -8.05 0.15 14.73
C ASP A 141 -6.78 -0.17 15.54
N LEU A 142 -5.87 0.78 15.55
CA LEU A 142 -4.59 0.66 16.25
C LEU A 142 -4.63 1.27 17.65
N SER A 143 -5.74 1.91 18.05
CA SER A 143 -5.86 2.69 19.31
C SER A 143 -4.75 3.75 19.48
N ILE A 144 -4.17 4.20 18.37
CA ILE A 144 -3.12 5.24 18.30
C ILE A 144 -3.79 6.56 17.87
N ARG A 145 -3.46 7.64 18.55
CA ARG A 145 -3.87 8.99 18.15
C ARG A 145 -2.69 9.74 17.56
N PRO A 146 -2.85 10.40 16.42
CA PRO A 146 -1.78 11.20 15.85
C PRO A 146 -1.38 12.34 16.79
N VAL A 147 -0.11 12.67 16.79
CA VAL A 147 0.41 13.85 17.49
C VAL A 147 0.08 15.08 16.66
N ASP A 148 -0.57 16.06 17.27
CA ASP A 148 -0.96 17.29 16.60
C ASP A 148 0.27 18.00 15.99
N GLY A 149 0.15 18.43 14.74
CA GLY A 149 1.22 19.12 14.03
C GLY A 149 2.40 18.25 13.60
N SER A 150 2.34 16.93 13.85
CA SER A 150 3.38 15.99 13.37
C SER A 150 3.23 15.69 11.87
N VAL A 151 4.32 15.79 11.15
CA VAL A 151 4.38 15.54 9.69
C VAL A 151 5.51 14.58 9.38
N LEU A 152 5.20 13.53 8.62
CA LEU A 152 6.20 12.61 8.10
C LEU A 152 6.41 12.86 6.61
N LEU A 153 7.65 13.13 6.20
CA LEU A 153 8.08 13.23 4.81
C LEU A 153 8.63 11.89 4.34
N CYS A 154 8.10 11.36 3.25
CA CYS A 154 8.47 10.07 2.67
C CYS A 154 8.92 10.26 1.20
N PRO A 155 10.19 10.69 0.98
CA PRO A 155 10.67 11.01 -0.37
C PRO A 155 10.98 9.77 -1.21
N GLY A 156 11.26 8.63 -0.58
CA GLY A 156 11.56 7.37 -1.26
C GLY A 156 10.32 6.64 -1.76
N THR A 157 10.49 5.79 -2.74
CA THR A 157 9.44 4.97 -3.35
C THR A 157 9.96 3.61 -3.82
N ASP A 158 9.11 2.58 -3.70
CA ASP A 158 9.36 1.23 -4.23
C ASP A 158 8.91 1.08 -5.70
N PHE A 159 8.32 2.12 -6.30
CA PHE A 159 7.85 2.10 -7.69
C PHE A 159 8.91 2.51 -8.70
N GLY A 160 10.05 2.98 -8.24
CA GLY A 160 11.19 3.34 -9.07
C GLY A 160 11.38 4.84 -9.29
N PRO A 161 12.54 5.24 -9.84
CA PRO A 161 13.03 6.62 -9.83
C PRO A 161 12.17 7.63 -10.62
N SER A 162 11.26 7.19 -11.49
CA SER A 162 10.33 8.11 -12.15
C SER A 162 9.23 8.63 -11.23
N HIS A 163 9.01 7.99 -10.08
CA HIS A 163 8.05 8.42 -9.06
C HIS A 163 8.66 9.34 -8.00
N GLU A 164 9.97 9.54 -8.02
CA GLU A 164 10.68 10.39 -7.08
C GLU A 164 10.54 11.86 -7.44
N TRP A 165 10.13 12.68 -6.47
CA TRP A 165 10.13 14.11 -6.58
C TRP A 165 11.54 14.67 -6.31
N GLU A 166 11.88 15.86 -6.85
CA GLU A 166 13.20 16.45 -6.71
C GLU A 166 13.55 16.73 -5.25
N ILE A 167 14.78 16.38 -4.84
CA ILE A 167 15.20 16.50 -3.44
C ILE A 167 15.17 17.97 -2.97
N GLU A 168 15.47 18.93 -3.84
CA GLU A 168 15.41 20.36 -3.57
C GLU A 168 14.01 20.81 -3.20
N ARG A 169 13.01 20.24 -3.85
CA ARG A 169 11.59 20.52 -3.57
C ARG A 169 11.16 19.93 -2.23
N TRP A 170 11.64 18.73 -1.87
CA TRP A 170 11.43 18.15 -0.55
C TRP A 170 12.04 19.01 0.56
N VAL A 171 13.25 19.54 0.35
CA VAL A 171 13.92 20.44 1.31
C VAL A 171 13.11 21.72 1.48
N GLU A 172 12.72 22.36 0.38
CA GLU A 172 11.90 23.58 0.41
C GLU A 172 10.59 23.34 1.19
N LEU A 173 9.90 22.21 0.94
CA LEU A 173 8.68 21.86 1.65
C LEU A 173 8.93 21.62 3.14
N GLY A 174 9.98 20.90 3.48
CA GLY A 174 10.35 20.60 4.88
C GLY A 174 10.67 21.86 5.67
N LEU A 175 11.40 22.81 5.10
CA LEU A 175 11.68 24.11 5.72
C LEU A 175 10.40 24.93 5.91
N LYS A 176 9.51 24.97 4.92
CA LYS A 176 8.20 25.64 5.07
C LYS A 176 7.35 25.03 6.20
N LEU A 177 7.42 23.71 6.39
CA LEU A 177 6.72 23.03 7.49
C LEU A 177 7.31 23.43 8.85
N GLN A 178 8.65 23.46 8.97
CA GLN A 178 9.33 23.89 10.19
C GLN A 178 9.02 25.35 10.52
N ASP A 179 9.05 26.26 9.54
CA ASP A 179 8.69 27.67 9.68
C ASP A 179 7.23 27.85 10.13
N ALA A 180 6.34 26.94 9.70
CA ALA A 180 4.95 26.88 10.15
C ALA A 180 4.76 26.20 11.53
N GLY A 181 5.85 25.93 12.28
CA GLY A 181 5.83 25.35 13.61
C GLY A 181 5.42 23.88 13.67
N LYS A 182 5.58 23.12 12.55
CA LYS A 182 5.26 21.70 12.51
C LYS A 182 6.45 20.84 12.91
N SER A 183 6.17 19.74 13.61
CA SER A 183 7.19 18.74 13.93
C SER A 183 7.39 17.86 12.70
N VAL A 184 8.59 17.93 12.11
CA VAL A 184 8.92 17.23 10.87
C VAL A 184 9.78 16.02 11.18
N SER A 185 9.33 14.85 10.72
CA SER A 185 10.11 13.61 10.66
C SER A 185 10.33 13.21 9.20
N VAL A 186 11.38 12.45 8.94
CA VAL A 186 11.69 11.94 7.60
C VAL A 186 11.76 10.41 7.63
N ALA A 187 11.03 9.76 6.74
CA ALA A 187 11.15 8.32 6.53
C ALA A 187 12.45 8.01 5.80
N VAL A 188 13.29 7.22 6.46
CA VAL A 188 14.61 6.82 5.93
C VAL A 188 14.60 5.33 5.66
N GLU A 189 14.82 4.96 4.42
CA GLU A 189 14.93 3.58 3.97
C GLU A 189 16.21 2.93 4.51
N ALA A 190 16.18 1.60 4.64
CA ALA A 190 17.37 0.82 4.95
C ALA A 190 18.37 0.96 3.80
N GLY A 191 19.58 1.48 4.10
CA GLY A 191 20.66 1.71 3.12
C GLY A 191 21.27 3.10 3.22
N GLU A 192 22.49 3.26 2.67
CA GLU A 192 23.28 4.48 2.88
C GLU A 192 22.95 5.64 1.92
N ARG A 193 22.18 5.39 0.85
CA ARG A 193 21.95 6.36 -0.25
C ARG A 193 20.50 6.69 -0.51
N GLY A 194 19.60 6.49 0.46
CA GLY A 194 18.19 6.81 0.29
C GLY A 194 17.92 8.31 0.30
N LEU A 195 16.91 8.75 -0.47
CA LEU A 195 16.44 10.14 -0.49
C LEU A 195 16.06 10.66 0.90
N GLY A 196 15.51 9.81 1.75
CA GLY A 196 15.17 10.17 3.12
C GLY A 196 16.37 10.60 3.95
N ARG A 197 17.51 9.90 3.82
CA ARG A 197 18.75 10.27 4.52
C ARG A 197 19.32 11.58 4.00
N MET A 198 19.31 11.79 2.68
CA MET A 198 19.72 13.05 2.09
C MET A 198 18.86 14.21 2.53
N LEU A 199 17.55 14.01 2.60
CA LEU A 199 16.59 15.01 3.05
C LEU A 199 16.79 15.37 4.52
N SER A 200 16.91 14.38 5.42
CA SER A 200 17.11 14.65 6.85
C SER A 200 18.39 15.42 7.12
N ALA A 201 19.48 15.09 6.42
CA ALA A 201 20.74 15.81 6.54
C ALA A 201 20.63 17.28 6.08
N ARG A 202 19.79 17.59 5.10
CA ARG A 202 19.60 18.95 4.57
C ARG A 202 18.61 19.79 5.38
N LEU A 203 17.66 19.15 6.08
CA LEU A 203 16.74 19.84 6.97
C LEU A 203 17.35 20.19 8.34
N GLY A 204 18.51 19.63 8.67
CA GLY A 204 19.29 20.00 9.84
C GLY A 204 18.95 19.22 11.12
N GLU A 205 19.56 19.69 12.22
CA GLU A 205 19.36 19.12 13.56
C GLU A 205 17.93 19.32 14.04
N GLY A 206 17.35 18.31 14.72
CA GLY A 206 15.98 18.34 15.23
C GLY A 206 14.95 17.65 14.33
N VAL A 207 15.34 17.17 13.15
CA VAL A 207 14.49 16.32 12.33
C VAL A 207 14.59 14.88 12.78
N GLU A 208 13.46 14.32 13.20
CA GLU A 208 13.40 12.93 13.60
C GLU A 208 13.47 11.99 12.40
N ILE A 209 14.21 10.90 12.56
CA ILE A 209 14.27 9.85 11.55
C ILE A 209 13.28 8.76 11.88
N PHE A 210 12.35 8.51 10.95
CA PHE A 210 11.50 7.34 10.97
C PHE A 210 12.19 6.22 10.17
N PRO A 211 12.69 5.16 10.83
CA PRO A 211 13.34 4.06 10.12
C PRO A 211 12.28 3.28 9.34
N TRP A 212 12.36 3.35 8.03
CA TRP A 212 11.46 2.66 7.14
C TRP A 212 12.16 1.49 6.44
N SER A 213 11.66 0.30 6.67
CA SER A 213 11.90 -0.83 5.79
C SER A 213 10.55 -1.30 5.27
N LEU A 214 10.44 -1.51 3.96
CA LEU A 214 9.27 -2.20 3.40
C LEU A 214 9.15 -3.55 4.10
N GLY A 215 8.09 -3.68 4.85
CA GLY A 215 7.90 -4.85 5.70
C GLY A 215 8.34 -4.61 7.14
N GLY A 216 7.60 -5.15 8.03
CA GLY A 216 7.93 -5.17 9.41
C GLY A 216 6.94 -4.47 10.33
N GLU A 217 7.33 -4.44 11.58
CA GLU A 217 6.47 -4.01 12.70
C GLU A 217 6.28 -2.48 12.75
N ALA A 218 6.94 -1.72 11.85
CA ALA A 218 6.92 -0.26 11.89
C ALA A 218 5.68 0.39 11.27
N TRP A 219 4.89 -0.30 10.46
CA TRP A 219 3.73 0.31 9.79
C TRP A 219 2.68 0.90 10.76
N PRO A 220 2.39 0.31 11.95
CA PRO A 220 1.43 0.91 12.87
C PRO A 220 1.88 2.27 13.40
N LEU A 221 3.20 2.52 13.48
CA LEU A 221 3.77 3.78 13.94
C LEU A 221 3.44 4.95 13.00
N LEU A 222 3.06 4.68 11.75
CA LEU A 222 2.57 5.70 10.82
C LEU A 222 1.32 6.40 11.35
N ALA A 223 0.55 5.76 12.23
CA ALA A 223 -0.62 6.34 12.89
C ALA A 223 -0.27 7.50 13.85
N ASN A 224 0.99 7.63 14.28
CA ASN A 224 1.43 8.74 15.13
C ASN A 224 1.46 10.09 14.39
N TYR A 225 1.46 10.08 13.07
CA TYR A 225 1.56 11.30 12.28
C TYR A 225 0.19 11.84 11.88
N ALA A 226 -0.02 13.15 12.11
CA ALA A 226 -1.22 13.84 11.65
C ALA A 226 -1.30 13.86 10.12
N VAL A 227 -0.17 14.12 9.47
CA VAL A 227 -0.05 14.13 8.00
C VAL A 227 1.19 13.38 7.55
N VAL A 228 1.02 12.50 6.56
CA VAL A 228 2.10 11.82 5.84
C VAL A 228 2.14 12.35 4.42
N ILE A 229 3.26 12.95 4.02
CA ILE A 229 3.49 13.46 2.66
C ILE A 229 4.46 12.50 1.99
N ALA A 230 4.03 11.85 0.91
CA ALA A 230 4.79 10.76 0.31
C ALA A 230 4.85 10.85 -1.21
N ALA A 231 5.97 10.43 -1.79
CA ALA A 231 6.00 10.02 -3.18
C ALA A 231 5.04 8.83 -3.40
N ASP A 232 4.51 8.70 -4.61
CA ASP A 232 3.67 7.57 -4.99
C ASP A 232 4.46 6.25 -4.88
N GLY A 233 3.95 5.35 -4.07
CA GLY A 233 4.58 4.07 -3.69
C GLY A 233 3.69 3.30 -2.73
N SER A 234 4.22 2.27 -2.10
CA SER A 234 3.46 1.46 -1.13
C SER A 234 3.22 2.18 0.20
N LEU A 235 4.14 3.07 0.62
CA LEU A 235 4.09 3.71 1.94
C LEU A 235 2.82 4.55 2.20
N PRO A 236 2.35 5.42 1.27
CA PRO A 236 1.13 6.20 1.51
C PRO A 236 -0.13 5.32 1.69
N HIS A 237 -0.17 4.13 1.11
CA HIS A 237 -1.27 3.19 1.32
C HIS A 237 -1.24 2.58 2.72
N LEU A 238 -0.06 2.22 3.21
CA LEU A 238 0.12 1.75 4.59
C LEU A 238 -0.20 2.86 5.60
N ALA A 239 0.24 4.09 5.36
CA ALA A 239 -0.06 5.23 6.21
C ALA A 239 -1.58 5.50 6.26
N ALA A 240 -2.26 5.45 5.12
CA ALA A 240 -3.71 5.56 5.06
C ALA A 240 -4.42 4.42 5.81
N HIS A 241 -3.92 3.19 5.67
CA HIS A 241 -4.44 2.04 6.41
C HIS A 241 -4.18 2.16 7.93
N ALA A 242 -3.03 2.67 8.34
CA ALA A 242 -2.72 2.98 9.74
C ALA A 242 -3.58 4.11 10.33
N GLY A 243 -4.22 4.90 9.49
CA GLY A 243 -5.10 5.98 9.94
C GLY A 243 -4.53 7.40 9.77
N ALA A 244 -3.32 7.58 9.25
CA ALA A 244 -2.77 8.90 8.96
C ALA A 244 -3.49 9.58 7.77
N THR A 245 -3.53 10.91 7.77
CA THR A 245 -3.94 11.67 6.58
C THR A 245 -2.78 11.72 5.58
N CYS A 246 -3.01 11.35 4.33
CA CYS A 246 -1.95 11.29 3.32
C CYS A 246 -2.09 12.41 2.28
N VAL A 247 -0.95 12.99 1.90
CA VAL A 247 -0.79 13.81 0.69
C VAL A 247 0.20 13.06 -0.20
N THR A 248 -0.29 12.51 -1.32
CA THR A 248 0.53 11.66 -2.20
C THR A 248 0.85 12.39 -3.49
N LEU A 249 2.15 12.40 -3.85
CA LEU A 249 2.69 13.05 -5.04
C LEU A 249 2.69 12.04 -6.20
N PHE A 250 1.84 12.28 -7.19
CA PHE A 250 1.71 11.41 -8.36
C PHE A 250 2.43 11.97 -9.58
N GLY A 251 3.05 11.09 -10.32
CA GLY A 251 3.67 11.38 -11.62
C GLY A 251 3.26 10.34 -12.66
N PRO A 252 3.99 9.21 -12.77
CA PRO A 252 3.75 8.17 -13.78
C PRO A 252 2.44 7.40 -13.63
N ASN A 253 1.90 7.28 -12.41
CA ASN A 253 0.64 6.57 -12.15
C ASN A 253 -0.59 7.48 -12.25
N ASP A 254 -1.75 6.86 -12.46
CA ASP A 254 -3.03 7.54 -12.38
C ASP A 254 -3.60 7.45 -10.96
N PRO A 255 -3.83 8.57 -10.26
CA PRO A 255 -4.45 8.57 -8.95
C PRO A 255 -5.90 8.04 -8.96
N ALA A 256 -6.63 8.13 -10.06
CA ALA A 256 -7.95 7.50 -10.16
C ALA A 256 -7.84 5.99 -9.99
N TRP A 257 -6.73 5.41 -10.42
CA TRP A 257 -6.45 3.98 -10.35
C TRP A 257 -5.83 3.54 -9.03
N LYS A 258 -4.89 4.35 -8.47
CA LYS A 258 -4.01 3.90 -7.35
C LYS A 258 -3.90 4.87 -6.16
N ARG A 259 -4.79 5.83 -5.96
CA ARG A 259 -4.70 6.66 -4.75
C ARG A 259 -4.96 5.85 -3.47
N PRO A 260 -4.44 6.27 -2.30
CA PRO A 260 -4.79 5.67 -1.01
C PRO A 260 -6.30 5.63 -0.76
N LEU A 261 -6.80 4.57 -0.12
CA LEU A 261 -8.20 4.41 0.20
C LEU A 261 -8.63 5.38 1.31
N GLY A 262 -9.77 6.03 1.13
CA GLY A 262 -10.34 6.98 2.07
C GLY A 262 -10.58 8.36 1.48
N ARG A 263 -11.42 9.17 2.16
CA ARG A 263 -11.85 10.50 1.65
C ARG A 263 -10.97 11.65 2.13
N ARG A 264 -10.21 11.46 3.21
CA ARG A 264 -9.41 12.53 3.83
C ARG A 264 -8.04 12.77 3.18
N HIS A 265 -7.62 11.89 2.27
CA HIS A 265 -6.33 11.98 1.59
C HIS A 265 -6.38 12.98 0.44
N ALA A 266 -5.24 13.58 0.14
CA ALA A 266 -5.07 14.46 -1.02
C ALA A 266 -4.10 13.84 -2.02
N VAL A 267 -4.29 14.19 -3.27
CA VAL A 267 -3.44 13.82 -4.40
C VAL A 267 -2.92 15.10 -5.05
N VAL A 268 -1.60 15.16 -5.24
CA VAL A 268 -0.97 16.28 -5.95
C VAL A 268 -0.22 15.73 -7.16
N ARG A 269 -0.41 16.34 -8.31
CA ARG A 269 0.29 15.97 -9.55
C ARG A 269 0.50 17.17 -10.46
N HIS A 270 1.55 17.13 -11.26
CA HIS A 270 1.70 17.95 -12.44
C HIS A 270 1.27 17.13 -13.66
N HIS A 271 0.29 17.62 -14.40
CA HIS A 271 -0.21 16.91 -15.58
C HIS A 271 0.71 17.14 -16.77
N VAL A 272 1.10 16.04 -17.41
CA VAL A 272 1.87 16.04 -18.67
C VAL A 272 1.24 15.06 -19.65
N GLU A 273 1.50 15.23 -20.95
CA GLU A 273 0.82 14.50 -22.02
C GLU A 273 1.10 12.99 -21.97
N CYS A 274 2.29 12.60 -21.48
CA CYS A 274 2.70 11.21 -21.37
C CYS A 274 2.21 10.50 -20.09
N ALA A 275 1.58 11.21 -19.14
CA ALA A 275 1.04 10.59 -17.93
C ALA A 275 -0.46 10.25 -18.09
N PRO A 276 -0.89 9.05 -17.63
CA PRO A 276 -0.12 8.03 -16.90
C PRO A 276 0.67 7.11 -17.83
N CYS A 277 1.97 7.01 -17.64
CA CYS A 277 2.83 6.12 -18.42
C CYS A 277 3.15 4.79 -17.72
N LEU A 278 2.95 4.72 -16.39
CA LEU A 278 3.17 3.54 -15.54
C LEU A 278 4.64 3.04 -15.53
N LEU A 279 5.59 3.86 -15.91
CA LEU A 279 7.00 3.46 -16.07
C LEU A 279 7.79 3.69 -14.78
N ALA A 280 8.48 2.67 -14.29
CA ALA A 280 9.39 2.76 -13.16
C ALA A 280 10.63 3.64 -13.45
N LYS A 281 11.03 3.73 -14.73
CA LYS A 281 12.13 4.58 -15.20
C LYS A 281 11.67 5.38 -16.41
N CYS A 282 11.70 6.68 -16.28
CA CYS A 282 11.34 7.60 -17.36
C CYS A 282 12.41 7.60 -18.46
N PRO A 283 12.05 7.40 -19.74
CA PRO A 283 12.98 7.50 -20.85
C PRO A 283 13.19 8.95 -21.34
N LEU A 284 12.44 9.91 -20.77
CA LEU A 284 12.45 11.33 -21.13
C LEU A 284 13.04 12.18 -20.00
N ASP A 285 12.38 13.23 -19.62
CA ASP A 285 12.83 14.32 -18.75
C ASP A 285 12.15 14.36 -17.37
N ARG A 286 11.24 13.41 -17.05
CA ARG A 286 10.48 13.37 -15.80
C ARG A 286 9.68 14.64 -15.49
N ARG A 287 9.22 15.40 -16.48
CA ARG A 287 8.48 16.68 -16.29
C ARG A 287 7.35 16.57 -15.26
N CYS A 288 6.65 15.43 -15.20
CA CYS A 288 5.58 15.22 -14.23
C CYS A 288 6.05 15.36 -12.76
N GLN A 289 7.34 15.18 -12.48
CA GLN A 289 7.96 15.36 -11.16
C GLN A 289 8.77 16.66 -11.08
N VAL A 290 9.57 16.96 -12.09
CA VAL A 290 10.44 18.15 -12.12
C VAL A 290 9.62 19.46 -12.10
N GLU A 291 8.51 19.50 -12.82
CA GLU A 291 7.63 20.69 -12.91
C GLU A 291 6.55 20.72 -11.81
N LEU A 292 6.52 19.72 -10.92
CA LEU A 292 5.65 19.77 -9.75
C LEU A 292 6.22 20.74 -8.71
N GLU A 293 5.67 21.93 -8.64
CA GLU A 293 6.13 23.00 -7.77
C GLU A 293 5.79 22.76 -6.30
N THR A 294 6.70 23.12 -5.40
CA THR A 294 6.54 23.04 -3.94
C THR A 294 5.28 23.78 -3.46
N GLU A 295 5.01 24.94 -4.02
CA GLU A 295 3.84 25.74 -3.61
C GLU A 295 2.51 25.01 -3.87
N ARG A 296 2.44 24.23 -4.95
CA ARG A 296 1.26 23.41 -5.23
C ARG A 296 1.09 22.29 -4.20
N VAL A 297 2.19 21.65 -3.79
CA VAL A 297 2.18 20.62 -2.73
C VAL A 297 1.81 21.27 -1.41
N TRP A 298 2.43 22.41 -1.05
CA TRP A 298 2.17 23.14 0.17
C TRP A 298 0.69 23.47 0.39
N ARG A 299 0.00 24.00 -0.64
CA ARG A 299 -1.44 24.31 -0.53
C ARG A 299 -2.25 23.06 -0.13
N SER A 300 -1.98 21.93 -0.76
CA SER A 300 -2.68 20.68 -0.43
C SER A 300 -2.34 20.15 0.95
N VAL A 301 -1.13 20.43 1.46
CA VAL A 301 -0.70 20.05 2.81
C VAL A 301 -1.33 20.99 3.85
N ALA A 302 -1.33 22.29 3.61
CA ALA A 302 -1.91 23.30 4.49
C ALA A 302 -3.38 23.00 4.82
N ASP A 303 -4.16 22.60 3.82
CA ASP A 303 -5.57 22.17 3.97
C ASP A 303 -5.76 20.93 4.89
N LYS A 304 -4.70 20.18 5.16
CA LYS A 304 -4.72 18.97 6.00
C LYS A 304 -4.12 19.19 7.39
N LEU A 305 -3.49 20.32 7.61
CA LEU A 305 -2.84 20.66 8.88
C LEU A 305 -3.71 21.55 9.80
N VAL A 306 -4.95 21.84 9.37
CA VAL A 306 -5.95 22.63 10.11
C VAL A 306 -6.70 21.76 11.11
#